data_a2d704ad02d38bded5fb5eb9446ac052
#
_entry.id   a2d704ad02d38bded5fb5eb9446ac052
#
_cell.length_a   1.000
_cell.length_b   1.000
_cell.length_c   1.000
_cell.angle_alpha   90.00
_cell.angle_beta   90.00
_cell.angle_gamma   90.00
#
_symmetry.space_group_name_H-M   'P 1'
#
loop_
_entity.id
_entity.type
_entity.pdbx_description
1 polymer ?
#
loop_
_entity_poly.entity_id
_entity_poly.type
_entity_poly.pdbx_seq_one_letter_code
_entity_poly.pdbx_strand_id
1 'polypeptide(L)'
;LRAGWALTAFAAAGGIAAFANAVEPSAAPQALAPLVEVEEDVYSYEPANNGAGPMWCHGSTCLVRVGDEVFASGLETLNGVKPLNNCRWLLFRRATNGWARVLADPEGRTREPSPLAAFPDGRVFLSANPTLSKSTNDYSGPARPEILQFSATAPGAAFVRLAPQWSGTPEFTEHSYRSFAADGPGRELILFQNLGYTHAAWSFRDRAGQRPAHGQIKWPWGADYEKPQPIRVCYPNVALRDRAVHFCGVSDIVEPNRAWRAFKQQLTGQEWDYDFRRLFYTWSTNVTAGQFEQWIEVASREKTAGWITPGDLWVAPDGAAHVLWTERALDERLRAKFFPEARQSHALNYAVIRAGEIVQRRTLALAEEVGSQEIPGRGRFHVTPDQRLLVIYYVSGRDGEGRAVSENRLRELRPDGSSSALVKVPLRQPFADFFTATPRAGSLPAPILDLLGPRVGTANTISYARIRLR
;
A
#
# COMPACT_ATOMS: atom_id res chain seq x y z
N LEU A 1 -31.34 25.53 -83.59
CA LEU A 1 -31.66 26.65 -82.68
C LEU A 1 -30.79 26.46 -81.46
N ARG A 2 -29.77 27.31 -81.29
CA ARG A 2 -28.83 27.33 -80.22
C ARG A 2 -29.36 28.39 -79.15
N ALA A 3 -29.41 28.07 -77.94
CA ALA A 3 -29.57 29.04 -76.82
C ALA A 3 -28.37 28.88 -75.89
N GLY A 4 -27.55 29.93 -75.83
CA GLY A 4 -26.42 30.00 -74.90
C GLY A 4 -26.87 30.49 -73.52
N TRP A 5 -26.24 29.99 -72.47
CA TRP A 5 -26.35 30.45 -71.11
C TRP A 5 -24.98 30.98 -70.65
N ALA A 6 -24.97 32.25 -70.28
CA ALA A 6 -23.83 32.90 -69.65
C ALA A 6 -23.74 32.56 -68.17
N LEU A 7 -22.59 32.04 -67.70
CA LEU A 7 -22.29 31.87 -66.30
C LEU A 7 -21.63 33.14 -65.76
N THR A 8 -22.28 33.76 -64.79
CA THR A 8 -21.69 34.86 -64.02
C THR A 8 -21.04 34.27 -62.77
N ALA A 9 -19.71 34.39 -62.65
CA ALA A 9 -18.97 33.94 -61.49
C ALA A 9 -18.99 35.06 -60.42
N PHE A 10 -19.58 34.75 -59.26
CA PHE A 10 -19.40 35.58 -58.02
C PHE A 10 -18.18 35.05 -57.25
N ALA A 11 -17.15 35.84 -57.13
CA ALA A 11 -16.03 35.59 -56.25
C ALA A 11 -16.38 36.08 -54.84
N ALA A 12 -16.64 35.20 -53.88
CA ALA A 12 -16.74 35.48 -52.50
C ALA A 12 -15.37 35.37 -51.80
N ALA A 13 -14.78 36.49 -51.47
CA ALA A 13 -13.59 36.54 -50.64
C ALA A 13 -13.98 36.27 -49.15
N GLY A 14 -13.80 34.98 -48.72
CA GLY A 14 -13.95 34.62 -47.33
C GLY A 14 -12.61 34.80 -46.58
N GLY A 15 -12.51 35.86 -45.78
CA GLY A 15 -11.41 36.06 -44.88
C GLY A 15 -11.46 35.04 -43.75
N ILE A 16 -10.48 34.14 -43.68
CA ILE A 16 -10.25 33.22 -42.55
C ILE A 16 -9.56 34.03 -41.46
N ALA A 17 -10.34 34.43 -40.44
CA ALA A 17 -9.76 34.99 -39.19
C ALA A 17 -9.16 33.79 -38.42
N ALA A 18 -7.82 33.70 -38.40
CA ALA A 18 -7.11 32.78 -37.52
C ALA A 18 -7.26 33.26 -36.07
N PHE A 19 -8.12 32.62 -35.29
CA PHE A 19 -8.09 32.77 -33.84
C PHE A 19 -6.82 32.07 -33.32
N ALA A 20 -5.77 32.82 -33.08
CA ALA A 20 -4.65 32.37 -32.27
C ALA A 20 -5.17 32.27 -30.83
N ASN A 21 -5.48 31.05 -30.39
CA ASN A 21 -5.64 30.76 -28.98
C ASN A 21 -4.29 31.01 -28.32
N ALA A 22 -4.16 32.15 -27.64
CA ALA A 22 -3.06 32.38 -26.73
C ALA A 22 -3.19 31.34 -25.61
N VAL A 23 -2.31 30.34 -25.63
CA VAL A 23 -2.11 29.47 -24.48
C VAL A 23 -1.58 30.37 -23.37
N GLU A 24 -2.41 30.65 -22.36
CA GLU A 24 -1.95 31.33 -21.15
C GLU A 24 -0.74 30.57 -20.61
N PRO A 25 0.35 31.27 -20.23
CA PRO A 25 1.50 30.61 -19.64
C PRO A 25 1.02 29.90 -18.36
N SER A 26 1.17 28.59 -18.35
CA SER A 26 0.90 27.75 -17.18
C SER A 26 1.57 28.39 -15.98
N ALA A 27 0.78 28.72 -14.95
CA ALA A 27 1.29 29.29 -13.71
C ALA A 27 2.45 28.43 -13.21
N ALA A 28 3.56 29.07 -12.82
CA ALA A 28 4.72 28.36 -12.29
C ALA A 28 4.26 27.39 -11.19
N PRO A 29 4.73 26.14 -11.19
CA PRO A 29 4.27 25.15 -10.23
C PRO A 29 4.49 25.65 -8.81
N GLN A 30 3.40 25.73 -8.05
CA GLN A 30 3.42 26.23 -6.68
C GLN A 30 4.34 25.33 -5.84
N ALA A 31 5.28 25.94 -5.11
CA ALA A 31 6.18 25.19 -4.23
C ALA A 31 5.37 24.49 -3.14
N LEU A 32 5.70 23.23 -2.85
CA LEU A 32 5.09 22.48 -1.76
C LEU A 32 5.39 23.15 -0.43
N ALA A 33 4.37 23.46 0.35
CA ALA A 33 4.49 24.07 1.68
C ALA A 33 3.61 23.28 2.69
N PRO A 34 4.12 22.14 3.21
CA PRO A 34 3.36 21.32 4.18
C PRO A 34 3.25 22.06 5.51
N LEU A 35 2.01 22.17 6.02
CA LEU A 35 1.69 22.72 7.34
C LEU A 35 1.16 21.60 8.24
N VAL A 36 1.89 21.27 9.30
CA VAL A 36 1.43 20.32 10.32
C VAL A 36 0.38 21.01 11.18
N GLU A 37 -0.87 20.53 11.10
CA GLU A 37 -1.99 21.07 11.87
C GLU A 37 -2.20 20.34 13.18
N VAL A 38 -1.92 19.02 13.19
CA VAL A 38 -2.15 18.15 14.36
C VAL A 38 -1.05 17.10 14.44
N GLU A 39 -0.61 16.83 15.66
CA GLU A 39 0.20 15.67 16.05
C GLU A 39 -0.29 15.20 17.41
N GLU A 40 -0.84 13.98 17.46
CA GLU A 40 -1.45 13.43 18.68
C GLU A 40 -1.34 11.90 18.72
N ASP A 41 -1.47 11.33 19.91
CA ASP A 41 -1.51 9.88 20.09
C ASP A 41 -2.94 9.37 19.88
N VAL A 42 -3.06 8.19 19.24
CA VAL A 42 -4.35 7.53 19.01
C VAL A 42 -4.59 6.48 20.10
N TYR A 43 -3.62 5.59 20.31
CA TYR A 43 -3.67 4.58 21.35
C TYR A 43 -2.29 3.99 21.65
N SER A 44 -2.15 3.42 22.84
CA SER A 44 -1.02 2.58 23.22
C SER A 44 -1.46 1.11 23.29
N TYR A 45 -0.52 0.19 23.12
CA TYR A 45 -0.79 -1.24 23.10
C TYR A 45 0.33 -2.02 23.79
N GLU A 46 -0.02 -3.19 24.32
CA GLU A 46 0.97 -4.17 24.78
C GLU A 46 1.41 -5.03 23.61
N PRO A 47 2.73 -5.32 23.44
CA PRO A 47 3.22 -6.20 22.39
C PRO A 47 2.59 -7.59 22.49
N ALA A 48 2.01 -8.06 21.41
CA ALA A 48 1.36 -9.37 21.35
C ALA A 48 2.36 -10.53 21.34
N ASN A 49 3.60 -10.30 20.94
CA ASN A 49 4.66 -11.30 20.79
C ASN A 49 4.24 -12.49 19.91
N ASN A 50 3.42 -12.22 18.90
CA ASN A 50 2.85 -13.21 17.97
C ASN A 50 3.42 -13.09 16.55
N GLY A 51 4.51 -12.33 16.38
CA GLY A 51 5.14 -12.04 15.09
C GLY A 51 4.40 -11.00 14.24
N ALA A 52 3.26 -10.47 14.70
CA ALA A 52 2.55 -9.37 14.09
C ALA A 52 2.45 -8.18 15.06
N GLY A 53 2.29 -6.99 14.54
CA GLY A 53 2.06 -5.78 15.32
C GLY A 53 1.06 -4.88 14.60
N PRO A 54 0.70 -3.71 15.14
CA PRO A 54 -0.28 -2.80 14.53
C PRO A 54 0.04 -2.39 13.09
N MET A 55 1.32 -2.44 12.68
CA MET A 55 1.76 -2.07 11.33
C MET A 55 1.87 -3.27 10.36
N TRP A 56 1.55 -4.50 10.80
CA TRP A 56 1.79 -5.72 10.03
C TRP A 56 1.05 -5.81 8.68
N CYS A 57 -0.08 -5.13 8.49
CA CYS A 57 -0.81 -5.11 7.22
C CYS A 57 -0.23 -4.12 6.20
N HIS A 58 1.08 -4.14 5.99
CA HIS A 58 1.84 -3.16 5.21
C HIS A 58 1.29 -2.84 3.82
N GLY A 59 0.69 -3.80 3.13
CA GLY A 59 0.08 -3.63 1.82
C GLY A 59 -1.29 -2.95 1.82
N SER A 60 -1.95 -2.85 2.98
CA SER A 60 -3.23 -2.19 3.19
C SER A 60 -3.05 -0.94 4.03
N THR A 61 -4.14 -0.34 4.50
CA THR A 61 -4.09 0.79 5.45
C THR A 61 -5.03 0.55 6.62
N CYS A 62 -4.61 1.00 7.80
CA CYS A 62 -5.46 1.09 8.98
C CYS A 62 -6.03 2.50 9.19
N LEU A 63 -6.03 3.34 8.15
CA LEU A 63 -6.46 4.73 8.20
C LEU A 63 -7.31 5.08 6.98
N VAL A 64 -8.51 5.63 7.20
CA VAL A 64 -9.37 6.15 6.11
C VAL A 64 -9.96 7.50 6.50
N ARG A 65 -10.19 8.35 5.48
CA ARG A 65 -10.86 9.65 5.60
C ARG A 65 -12.22 9.59 4.89
N VAL A 66 -13.25 10.07 5.57
CA VAL A 66 -14.62 10.22 5.03
C VAL A 66 -15.08 11.66 5.32
N GLY A 67 -15.06 12.51 4.31
CA GLY A 67 -15.24 13.94 4.51
C GLY A 67 -14.18 14.52 5.45
N ASP A 68 -14.61 15.17 6.53
CA ASP A 68 -13.72 15.75 7.55
C ASP A 68 -13.34 14.76 8.66
N GLU A 69 -13.97 13.59 8.71
CA GLU A 69 -13.74 12.59 9.72
C GLU A 69 -12.64 11.60 9.31
N VAL A 70 -11.90 11.13 10.29
CA VAL A 70 -10.85 10.15 10.10
C VAL A 70 -11.10 8.96 11.00
N PHE A 71 -10.98 7.76 10.43
CA PHE A 71 -11.12 6.50 11.15
C PHE A 71 -9.80 5.75 11.13
N ALA A 72 -9.45 5.15 12.26
CA ALA A 72 -8.29 4.28 12.38
C ALA A 72 -8.70 2.94 13.00
N SER A 73 -8.13 1.84 12.50
CA SER A 73 -8.19 0.57 13.20
C SER A 73 -6.95 0.37 14.04
N GLY A 74 -7.13 -0.25 15.20
CA GLY A 74 -6.06 -0.61 16.12
C GLY A 74 -6.06 -2.09 16.43
N LEU A 75 -5.06 -2.50 17.21
CA LEU A 75 -4.86 -3.86 17.66
C LEU A 75 -4.61 -3.84 19.17
N GLU A 76 -5.39 -4.59 19.93
CA GLU A 76 -5.25 -4.76 21.37
C GLU A 76 -4.84 -6.19 21.68
N THR A 77 -3.82 -6.35 22.52
CA THR A 77 -3.37 -7.65 23.01
C THR A 77 -4.25 -8.12 24.17
N LEU A 78 -4.69 -9.36 24.11
CA LEU A 78 -5.56 -9.98 25.12
C LEU A 78 -4.71 -10.73 26.15
N ASN A 79 -4.96 -10.46 27.43
CA ASN A 79 -4.30 -11.15 28.54
C ASN A 79 -4.78 -12.60 28.65
N GLY A 80 -3.86 -13.51 28.99
CA GLY A 80 -4.20 -14.92 29.23
C GLY A 80 -4.56 -15.74 27.98
N VAL A 81 -4.29 -15.18 26.79
CA VAL A 81 -4.50 -15.87 25.50
C VAL A 81 -3.16 -16.18 24.87
N LYS A 82 -3.01 -17.40 24.37
CA LYS A 82 -1.78 -17.83 23.68
C LYS A 82 -1.64 -17.11 22.31
N PRO A 83 -0.43 -16.75 21.89
CA PRO A 83 -0.17 -16.48 20.48
C PRO A 83 -0.54 -17.74 19.65
N LEU A 84 -0.99 -17.61 18.40
CA LEU A 84 -0.97 -16.44 17.53
C LEU A 84 -2.28 -15.61 17.54
N ASN A 85 -3.36 -16.08 18.13
CA ASN A 85 -4.69 -15.46 18.12
C ASN A 85 -4.97 -14.70 19.42
N ASN A 86 -4.03 -13.89 19.87
CA ASN A 86 -4.08 -13.18 21.14
C ASN A 86 -4.38 -11.68 21.02
N CYS A 87 -4.96 -11.26 19.91
CA CYS A 87 -5.35 -9.87 19.71
C CYS A 87 -6.83 -9.73 19.38
N ARG A 88 -7.35 -8.52 19.48
CA ARG A 88 -8.64 -8.12 18.91
C ARG A 88 -8.51 -6.78 18.20
N TRP A 89 -9.36 -6.53 17.20
CA TRP A 89 -9.40 -5.25 16.53
C TRP A 89 -10.09 -4.19 17.39
N LEU A 90 -9.63 -2.94 17.21
CA LEU A 90 -10.23 -1.72 17.74
C LEU A 90 -10.61 -0.82 16.57
N LEU A 91 -11.67 0.00 16.74
CA LEU A 91 -12.03 1.07 15.82
C LEU A 91 -12.01 2.40 16.57
N PHE A 92 -11.30 3.35 16.01
CA PHE A 92 -11.19 4.72 16.49
C PHE A 92 -11.78 5.70 15.48
N ARG A 93 -12.34 6.78 15.98
CA ARG A 93 -12.77 7.95 15.20
C ARG A 93 -12.11 9.20 15.73
N ARG A 94 -11.64 10.03 14.82
CA ARG A 94 -11.20 11.39 15.13
C ARG A 94 -12.30 12.37 14.77
N ALA A 95 -12.78 13.08 15.79
CA ALA A 95 -13.70 14.20 15.68
C ALA A 95 -12.97 15.51 16.06
N THR A 96 -13.74 16.60 16.25
CA THR A 96 -13.19 17.90 16.67
C THR A 96 -12.39 17.85 17.98
N ASN A 97 -12.79 16.97 18.90
CA ASN A 97 -12.20 16.85 20.23
C ASN A 97 -11.05 15.82 20.33
N GLY A 98 -10.51 15.36 19.17
CA GLY A 98 -9.45 14.36 19.12
C GLY A 98 -9.97 12.93 18.88
N TRP A 99 -9.16 11.93 19.26
CA TRP A 99 -9.44 10.52 19.03
C TRP A 99 -10.30 9.90 20.14
N ALA A 100 -11.25 9.08 19.73
CA ALA A 100 -12.03 8.24 20.64
C ALA A 100 -12.11 6.82 20.11
N ARG A 101 -11.91 5.81 20.98
CA ARG A 101 -12.25 4.43 20.66
C ARG A 101 -13.77 4.31 20.63
N VAL A 102 -14.32 3.93 19.46
CA VAL A 102 -15.76 3.82 19.28
C VAL A 102 -16.26 2.39 19.39
N LEU A 103 -15.41 1.42 19.04
CA LEU A 103 -15.72 -0.02 19.17
C LEU A 103 -14.44 -0.85 19.39
N ALA A 104 -14.63 -2.04 19.92
CA ALA A 104 -13.67 -3.13 19.95
C ALA A 104 -14.39 -4.42 19.56
N ASP A 105 -13.65 -5.42 19.06
CA ASP A 105 -14.22 -6.73 18.81
C ASP A 105 -14.77 -7.33 20.12
N PRO A 106 -16.08 -7.59 20.23
CA PRO A 106 -16.66 -8.08 21.48
C PRO A 106 -16.30 -9.53 21.81
N GLU A 107 -16.02 -10.34 20.78
CA GLU A 107 -15.92 -11.80 20.91
C GLU A 107 -14.77 -12.42 20.14
N GLY A 108 -14.35 -11.78 19.04
CA GLY A 108 -13.37 -12.32 18.11
C GLY A 108 -11.95 -12.17 18.62
N ARG A 109 -11.10 -13.08 18.19
CA ARG A 109 -9.65 -13.02 18.38
C ARG A 109 -8.97 -13.15 17.03
N THR A 110 -7.94 -12.35 16.82
CA THR A 110 -7.16 -12.32 15.59
C THR A 110 -5.67 -12.28 15.90
N ARG A 111 -4.85 -12.53 14.90
CA ARG A 111 -3.39 -12.33 14.98
C ARG A 111 -2.98 -10.96 14.50
N GLU A 112 -3.55 -10.53 13.40
CA GLU A 112 -3.05 -9.43 12.56
C GLU A 112 -3.98 -8.22 12.64
N PRO A 113 -3.45 -7.01 12.35
CA PRO A 113 -4.27 -5.82 12.29
C PRO A 113 -5.36 -5.95 11.22
N SER A 114 -6.43 -5.19 11.38
CA SER A 114 -7.61 -5.22 10.53
C SER A 114 -7.68 -3.97 9.67
N PRO A 115 -7.31 -4.07 8.37
CA PRO A 115 -7.30 -2.92 7.47
C PRO A 115 -8.68 -2.32 7.25
N LEU A 116 -8.70 -1.03 6.94
CA LEU A 116 -9.89 -0.25 6.67
C LEU A 116 -10.04 0.05 5.18
N ALA A 117 -11.31 0.22 4.78
CA ALA A 117 -11.72 0.86 3.55
C ALA A 117 -12.93 1.75 3.82
N ALA A 118 -13.24 2.70 2.93
CA ALA A 118 -14.39 3.58 3.09
C ALA A 118 -15.00 3.96 1.75
N PHE A 119 -16.28 4.39 1.81
CA PHE A 119 -16.93 5.02 0.68
C PHE A 119 -17.30 6.48 1.01
N PRO A 120 -17.36 7.35 0.01
CA PRO A 120 -17.75 8.76 0.21
C PRO A 120 -19.15 8.95 0.79
N ASP A 121 -20.00 7.93 0.70
CA ASP A 121 -21.38 7.95 1.25
C ASP A 121 -21.45 7.70 2.77
N GLY A 122 -20.31 7.61 3.44
CA GLY A 122 -20.25 7.45 4.91
C GLY A 122 -20.15 6.01 5.39
N ARG A 123 -20.01 5.03 4.50
CA ARG A 123 -19.74 3.64 4.90
C ARG A 123 -18.26 3.44 5.15
N VAL A 124 -17.93 2.87 6.30
CA VAL A 124 -16.57 2.47 6.69
C VAL A 124 -16.55 0.96 6.83
N PHE A 125 -15.52 0.31 6.31
CA PHE A 125 -15.37 -1.13 6.30
C PHE A 125 -14.08 -1.53 6.99
N LEU A 126 -14.14 -2.61 7.76
CA LEU A 126 -12.99 -3.21 8.45
C LEU A 126 -12.90 -4.68 8.03
N SER A 127 -11.75 -5.11 7.55
CA SER A 127 -11.51 -6.52 7.23
C SER A 127 -10.90 -7.22 8.44
N ALA A 128 -11.63 -8.16 9.03
CA ALA A 128 -11.18 -8.98 10.14
C ALA A 128 -10.92 -10.43 9.69
N ASN A 129 -10.10 -11.15 10.45
CA ASN A 129 -9.82 -12.58 10.25
C ASN A 129 -9.89 -13.31 11.60
N PRO A 130 -11.07 -13.37 12.24
CA PRO A 130 -11.21 -13.99 13.55
C PRO A 130 -10.96 -15.49 13.48
N THR A 131 -10.27 -16.02 14.50
CA THR A 131 -10.13 -17.47 14.66
C THR A 131 -11.47 -18.12 14.96
N LEU A 132 -11.66 -19.34 14.47
CA LEU A 132 -12.79 -20.19 14.80
C LEU A 132 -12.53 -21.04 16.06
N SER A 133 -11.29 -21.11 16.54
CA SER A 133 -10.97 -21.80 17.78
C SER A 133 -11.51 -21.03 18.98
N LYS A 134 -12.21 -21.73 19.85
CA LYS A 134 -12.69 -21.21 21.14
C LYS A 134 -11.65 -21.31 22.24
N SER A 135 -10.67 -22.19 22.10
CA SER A 135 -9.60 -22.37 23.06
C SER A 135 -8.66 -21.17 23.10
N THR A 136 -8.34 -20.68 24.28
CA THR A 136 -7.34 -19.61 24.50
C THR A 136 -5.91 -20.17 24.56
N ASN A 137 -5.76 -21.49 24.50
CA ASN A 137 -4.47 -22.18 24.55
C ASN A 137 -3.92 -22.59 23.19
N ASP A 138 -4.69 -22.40 22.11
CA ASP A 138 -4.26 -22.75 20.77
C ASP A 138 -3.31 -21.70 20.21
N TYR A 139 -2.16 -22.16 19.68
CA TYR A 139 -1.18 -21.28 19.03
C TYR A 139 -1.60 -20.89 17.61
N SER A 140 -2.39 -21.71 16.94
CA SER A 140 -2.85 -21.48 15.58
C SER A 140 -4.21 -22.17 15.41
N GLY A 141 -4.87 -21.91 14.29
CA GLY A 141 -6.15 -22.58 14.03
C GLY A 141 -6.89 -22.00 12.83
N PRO A 142 -8.03 -22.61 12.50
CA PRO A 142 -8.85 -22.11 11.41
C PRO A 142 -9.38 -20.73 11.72
N ALA A 143 -9.47 -19.90 10.66
CA ALA A 143 -10.02 -18.56 10.73
C ALA A 143 -11.05 -18.34 9.63
N ARG A 144 -11.89 -17.32 9.79
CA ARG A 144 -12.91 -16.99 8.80
C ARG A 144 -12.88 -15.48 8.48
N PRO A 145 -12.31 -15.11 7.33
CA PRO A 145 -12.29 -13.71 6.91
C PRO A 145 -13.70 -13.13 6.81
N GLU A 146 -13.87 -11.93 7.35
CA GLU A 146 -15.13 -11.18 7.29
C GLU A 146 -14.86 -9.70 7.02
N ILE A 147 -15.88 -9.00 6.54
CA ILE A 147 -15.87 -7.54 6.38
C ILE A 147 -16.96 -6.99 7.29
N LEU A 148 -16.61 -6.04 8.15
CA LEU A 148 -17.53 -5.35 9.04
C LEU A 148 -17.83 -3.98 8.47
N GLN A 149 -19.11 -3.65 8.28
CA GLN A 149 -19.55 -2.36 7.77
C GLN A 149 -20.11 -1.50 8.91
N PHE A 150 -19.59 -0.30 9.02
CA PHE A 150 -19.99 0.72 10.00
C PHE A 150 -20.54 1.96 9.27
N SER A 151 -21.32 2.76 9.99
CA SER A 151 -21.71 4.11 9.55
C SER A 151 -20.72 5.15 10.12
N ALA A 152 -20.21 6.05 9.30
CA ALA A 152 -19.36 7.15 9.75
C ALA A 152 -20.11 8.07 10.72
N THR A 153 -21.41 8.29 10.52
CA THR A 153 -22.24 9.16 11.37
C THR A 153 -22.59 8.54 12.73
N ALA A 154 -22.58 7.20 12.83
CA ALA A 154 -22.89 6.47 14.05
C ALA A 154 -21.95 5.24 14.23
N PRO A 155 -20.63 5.44 14.30
CA PRO A 155 -19.67 4.33 14.23
C PRO A 155 -19.68 3.42 15.47
N GLY A 156 -20.25 3.88 16.58
CA GLY A 156 -20.47 3.08 17.79
C GLY A 156 -21.76 2.28 17.82
N ALA A 157 -22.61 2.42 16.77
CA ALA A 157 -23.81 1.60 16.63
C ALA A 157 -23.47 0.17 16.17
N ALA A 158 -24.49 -0.70 16.08
CA ALA A 158 -24.32 -2.04 15.56
C ALA A 158 -23.75 -2.03 14.13
N PHE A 159 -22.78 -2.88 13.86
CA PHE A 159 -22.19 -3.07 12.54
C PHE A 159 -22.85 -4.24 11.80
N VAL A 160 -22.73 -4.23 10.48
CA VAL A 160 -23.22 -5.31 9.62
C VAL A 160 -22.02 -6.20 9.25
N ARG A 161 -22.16 -7.52 9.49
CA ARG A 161 -21.18 -8.51 9.01
C ARG A 161 -21.48 -8.88 7.56
N LEU A 162 -20.48 -8.71 6.71
CA LEU A 162 -20.52 -9.05 5.30
C LEU A 162 -19.58 -10.24 5.08
N ALA A 163 -20.14 -11.40 4.76
CA ALA A 163 -19.33 -12.57 4.45
C ALA A 163 -18.78 -12.47 3.02
N PRO A 164 -17.46 -12.50 2.80
CA PRO A 164 -16.90 -12.68 1.46
C PRO A 164 -17.36 -13.99 0.84
N GLN A 165 -17.42 -14.04 -0.50
CA GLN A 165 -17.68 -15.26 -1.24
C GLN A 165 -16.37 -15.78 -1.82
N TRP A 166 -16.14 -17.10 -1.71
CA TRP A 166 -14.90 -17.73 -2.13
C TRP A 166 -15.16 -18.83 -3.15
N SER A 167 -14.18 -19.15 -3.97
CA SER A 167 -14.18 -20.33 -4.83
C SER A 167 -13.94 -21.58 -3.96
N GLY A 168 -14.90 -22.48 -3.90
CA GLY A 168 -14.84 -23.64 -3.04
C GLY A 168 -14.93 -23.31 -1.54
N THR A 169 -14.27 -24.10 -0.72
CA THR A 169 -14.20 -23.96 0.74
C THR A 169 -12.75 -23.82 1.20
N PRO A 170 -12.13 -22.64 1.01
CA PRO A 170 -10.72 -22.44 1.38
C PRO A 170 -10.55 -22.53 2.91
N GLU A 171 -9.50 -23.25 3.32
CA GLU A 171 -9.12 -23.39 4.73
C GLU A 171 -8.20 -22.23 5.14
N PHE A 172 -8.77 -21.14 5.58
CA PHE A 172 -8.02 -19.99 6.08
C PHE A 172 -7.52 -20.23 7.51
N THR A 173 -6.36 -19.69 7.81
CA THR A 173 -5.76 -19.68 9.14
C THR A 173 -5.59 -18.25 9.66
N GLU A 174 -5.08 -18.11 10.88
CA GLU A 174 -4.76 -16.82 11.49
C GLU A 174 -3.76 -16.00 10.70
N HIS A 175 -2.90 -16.65 9.91
CA HIS A 175 -1.87 -16.00 9.11
C HIS A 175 -2.38 -15.74 7.69
N SER A 176 -2.68 -14.49 7.38
CA SER A 176 -3.52 -14.20 6.23
C SER A 176 -2.85 -13.40 5.11
N TYR A 177 -1.85 -12.55 5.38
CA TYR A 177 -1.34 -11.59 4.38
C TYR A 177 -2.48 -10.96 3.55
N ARG A 178 -3.49 -10.46 4.24
CA ARG A 178 -4.66 -9.85 3.61
C ARG A 178 -4.31 -8.57 2.88
N SER A 179 -5.03 -8.32 1.78
CA SER A 179 -5.14 -6.97 1.23
C SER A 179 -6.59 -6.61 0.99
N PHE A 180 -6.96 -5.41 1.43
CA PHE A 180 -8.30 -4.89 1.35
C PHE A 180 -8.28 -3.56 0.64
N ALA A 181 -9.01 -3.45 -0.48
CA ALA A 181 -9.06 -2.26 -1.30
C ALA A 181 -10.49 -1.87 -1.67
N ALA A 182 -10.69 -0.61 -1.97
CA ALA A 182 -11.95 -0.04 -2.39
C ALA A 182 -11.79 0.93 -3.56
N ASP A 183 -12.73 0.86 -4.49
CA ASP A 183 -13.06 1.98 -5.36
C ASP A 183 -14.12 2.83 -4.64
N GLY A 184 -13.70 3.93 -4.00
CA GLY A 184 -14.58 4.80 -3.23
C GLY A 184 -15.72 5.38 -4.09
N PRO A 185 -15.43 6.07 -5.21
CA PRO A 185 -16.43 6.56 -6.15
C PRO A 185 -17.33 5.47 -6.72
N GLY A 186 -16.77 4.33 -7.12
CA GLY A 186 -17.50 3.16 -7.63
C GLY A 186 -18.32 2.44 -6.57
N ARG A 187 -18.00 2.63 -5.28
CA ARG A 187 -18.58 1.92 -4.13
C ARG A 187 -18.43 0.41 -4.25
N GLU A 188 -17.23 -0.02 -4.63
CA GLU A 188 -16.86 -1.42 -4.84
C GLU A 188 -15.70 -1.79 -3.91
N LEU A 189 -15.67 -3.06 -3.48
CA LEU A 189 -14.65 -3.60 -2.57
C LEU A 189 -14.02 -4.85 -3.15
N ILE A 190 -12.74 -5.05 -2.84
CA ILE A 190 -12.06 -6.33 -3.09
C ILE A 190 -11.22 -6.72 -1.88
N LEU A 191 -11.29 -8.00 -1.53
CA LEU A 191 -10.51 -8.61 -0.46
C LEU A 191 -9.68 -9.75 -1.06
N PHE A 192 -8.37 -9.73 -0.80
CA PHE A 192 -7.46 -10.85 -1.04
C PHE A 192 -7.06 -11.47 0.29
N GLN A 193 -7.03 -12.80 0.31
CA GLN A 193 -6.63 -13.60 1.47
C GLN A 193 -5.67 -14.70 1.01
N ASN A 194 -4.50 -14.76 1.60
CA ASN A 194 -3.50 -15.76 1.27
C ASN A 194 -3.94 -17.19 1.67
N LEU A 195 -3.55 -18.16 0.87
CA LEU A 195 -3.78 -19.59 1.12
C LEU A 195 -2.46 -20.36 0.93
N GLY A 196 -1.80 -20.63 2.04
CA GLY A 196 -0.53 -21.34 2.03
C GLY A 196 0.52 -20.68 1.12
N TYR A 197 1.25 -21.52 0.36
CA TYR A 197 2.37 -21.09 -0.49
C TYR A 197 2.06 -21.09 -1.99
N THR A 198 0.83 -21.36 -2.40
CA THR A 198 0.50 -21.60 -3.83
C THR A 198 -0.36 -20.53 -4.48
N HIS A 199 -1.21 -19.85 -3.72
CA HIS A 199 -2.18 -18.89 -4.26
C HIS A 199 -2.76 -17.98 -3.18
N ALA A 200 -3.50 -16.95 -3.61
CA ALA A 200 -4.44 -16.22 -2.77
C ALA A 200 -5.85 -16.36 -3.33
N ALA A 201 -6.83 -16.46 -2.43
CA ALA A 201 -8.24 -16.32 -2.78
C ALA A 201 -8.62 -14.83 -2.80
N TRP A 202 -9.58 -14.46 -3.65
CA TRP A 202 -10.13 -13.11 -3.67
C TRP A 202 -11.65 -13.11 -3.78
N SER A 203 -12.27 -12.04 -3.26
CA SER A 203 -13.71 -11.82 -3.28
C SER A 203 -13.99 -10.36 -3.62
N PHE A 204 -14.81 -10.15 -4.64
CA PHE A 204 -15.23 -8.82 -5.11
C PHE A 204 -16.68 -8.55 -4.72
N ARG A 205 -16.96 -7.32 -4.29
CA ARG A 205 -18.30 -6.83 -3.94
C ARG A 205 -18.59 -5.56 -4.71
N ASP A 206 -19.68 -5.54 -5.46
CA ASP A 206 -20.10 -4.40 -6.28
C ASP A 206 -20.88 -3.35 -5.48
N ARG A 207 -21.22 -2.24 -6.14
CA ARG A 207 -21.98 -1.11 -5.55
C ARG A 207 -23.37 -1.50 -5.06
N ALA A 208 -24.00 -2.51 -5.64
CA ALA A 208 -25.29 -3.03 -5.20
C ALA A 208 -25.17 -3.95 -3.99
N GLY A 209 -23.94 -4.19 -3.53
CA GLY A 209 -23.68 -5.09 -2.43
C GLY A 209 -23.70 -6.56 -2.82
N GLN A 210 -23.79 -6.86 -4.10
CA GLN A 210 -23.68 -8.23 -4.61
C GLN A 210 -22.21 -8.68 -4.64
N ARG A 211 -22.00 -9.98 -4.79
CA ARG A 211 -20.68 -10.60 -4.88
C ARG A 211 -20.54 -11.30 -6.23
N PRO A 212 -20.49 -10.52 -7.32
CA PRO A 212 -20.60 -11.06 -8.67
C PRO A 212 -19.36 -11.84 -9.12
N ALA A 213 -18.24 -11.68 -8.41
CA ALA A 213 -17.01 -12.36 -8.77
C ALA A 213 -16.17 -12.74 -7.54
N HIS A 214 -15.52 -13.88 -7.65
CA HIS A 214 -14.53 -14.41 -6.72
C HIS A 214 -13.63 -15.40 -7.46
N GLY A 215 -12.45 -15.65 -6.93
CA GLY A 215 -11.51 -16.54 -7.61
C GLY A 215 -10.22 -16.72 -6.84
N GLN A 216 -9.20 -17.13 -7.58
CA GLN A 216 -7.87 -17.36 -7.06
C GLN A 216 -6.84 -16.72 -7.97
N ILE A 217 -5.75 -16.23 -7.39
CA ILE A 217 -4.55 -15.79 -8.11
C ILE A 217 -3.41 -16.73 -7.73
N LYS A 218 -2.90 -17.48 -8.71
CA LYS A 218 -1.75 -18.37 -8.52
C LYS A 218 -0.48 -17.55 -8.45
N TRP A 219 0.44 -17.96 -7.57
CA TRP A 219 1.71 -17.28 -7.44
C TRP A 219 2.62 -17.47 -8.64
N PRO A 220 3.54 -16.53 -8.89
CA PRO A 220 4.58 -16.69 -9.92
C PRO A 220 5.41 -17.95 -9.65
N TRP A 221 5.99 -18.50 -10.70
CA TRP A 221 6.77 -19.73 -10.63
C TRP A 221 8.26 -19.43 -10.69
N GLY A 222 9.00 -19.85 -9.69
CA GLY A 222 10.45 -19.75 -9.63
C GLY A 222 11.12 -20.93 -10.34
N ALA A 223 11.12 -20.89 -11.65
CA ALA A 223 11.72 -21.94 -12.48
C ALA A 223 13.25 -21.96 -12.41
N ASP A 224 13.85 -20.83 -12.08
CA ASP A 224 15.29 -20.57 -11.97
C ASP A 224 15.88 -20.98 -10.60
N TYR A 225 15.06 -21.40 -9.65
CA TYR A 225 15.56 -21.88 -8.36
C TYR A 225 16.10 -23.32 -8.46
N GLU A 226 17.08 -23.65 -7.62
CA GLU A 226 17.63 -25.03 -7.53
C GLU A 226 16.54 -26.10 -7.38
N LYS A 227 15.47 -25.77 -6.69
CA LYS A 227 14.22 -26.53 -6.61
C LYS A 227 13.08 -25.63 -7.09
N PRO A 228 12.63 -25.81 -8.34
CA PRO A 228 11.49 -25.03 -8.87
C PRO A 228 10.25 -25.12 -7.98
N GLN A 229 9.64 -23.97 -7.67
CA GLN A 229 8.52 -23.87 -6.75
C GLN A 229 7.72 -22.60 -6.98
N PRO A 230 6.46 -22.52 -6.50
CA PRO A 230 5.73 -21.26 -6.44
C PRO A 230 6.45 -20.26 -5.56
N ILE A 231 6.44 -18.99 -5.95
CA ILE A 231 6.97 -17.88 -5.16
C ILE A 231 5.78 -17.19 -4.50
N ARG A 232 5.54 -17.49 -3.23
CA ARG A 232 4.48 -16.80 -2.47
C ARG A 232 4.74 -15.29 -2.52
N VAL A 233 3.70 -14.51 -2.83
CA VAL A 233 3.76 -13.04 -2.84
C VAL A 233 3.02 -12.51 -1.64
N CYS A 234 3.71 -11.76 -0.78
CA CYS A 234 3.17 -11.22 0.46
C CYS A 234 3.17 -9.69 0.49
N TYR A 235 2.59 -9.14 1.56
CA TYR A 235 2.40 -7.70 1.79
C TYR A 235 1.81 -6.97 0.57
N PRO A 236 0.73 -7.52 -0.03
CA PRO A 236 0.26 -7.03 -1.31
C PRO A 236 -0.38 -5.66 -1.18
N ASN A 237 0.13 -4.71 -1.96
CA ASN A 237 -0.57 -3.48 -2.27
C ASN A 237 -1.58 -3.78 -3.37
N VAL A 238 -2.86 -3.59 -3.10
CA VAL A 238 -3.94 -3.78 -4.05
C VAL A 238 -4.66 -2.46 -4.29
N ALA A 239 -5.01 -2.19 -5.54
CA ALA A 239 -5.88 -1.08 -5.92
C ALA A 239 -7.02 -1.62 -6.79
N LEU A 240 -8.21 -1.08 -6.55
CA LEU A 240 -9.44 -1.31 -7.32
C LEU A 240 -9.88 0.03 -7.90
N ARG A 241 -10.09 0.10 -9.21
CA ARG A 241 -10.61 1.27 -9.90
C ARG A 241 -11.40 0.85 -11.14
N ASP A 242 -12.64 1.29 -11.25
CA ASP A 242 -13.49 0.99 -12.40
C ASP A 242 -13.51 -0.52 -12.76
N ARG A 243 -13.52 -1.39 -11.72
CA ARG A 243 -13.40 -2.85 -11.79
C ARG A 243 -12.04 -3.40 -12.27
N ALA A 244 -11.12 -2.56 -12.67
CA ALA A 244 -9.74 -2.97 -12.84
C ALA A 244 -9.09 -3.20 -11.47
N VAL A 245 -8.37 -4.30 -11.33
CA VAL A 245 -7.65 -4.66 -10.10
C VAL A 245 -6.17 -4.74 -10.41
N HIS A 246 -5.37 -4.09 -9.59
CA HIS A 246 -3.92 -4.12 -9.67
C HIS A 246 -3.38 -4.69 -8.36
N PHE A 247 -2.43 -5.62 -8.46
CA PHE A 247 -1.84 -6.31 -7.33
C PHE A 247 -0.32 -6.26 -7.43
N CYS A 248 0.35 -5.76 -6.38
CA CYS A 248 1.81 -5.66 -6.30
C CYS A 248 2.29 -6.13 -4.92
N GLY A 249 3.21 -7.09 -4.88
CA GLY A 249 3.74 -7.60 -3.63
C GLY A 249 5.14 -8.20 -3.80
N VAL A 250 5.77 -8.59 -2.69
CA VAL A 250 7.14 -9.09 -2.66
C VAL A 250 7.18 -10.59 -2.40
N SER A 251 8.20 -11.28 -2.92
CA SER A 251 8.48 -12.69 -2.62
C SER A 251 8.54 -12.93 -1.12
N ASP A 252 8.01 -14.05 -0.68
CA ASP A 252 8.03 -14.53 0.71
C ASP A 252 8.10 -16.05 0.72
N ILE A 253 9.27 -16.56 0.50
CA ILE A 253 9.57 -17.99 0.53
C ILE A 253 10.81 -18.24 1.38
N VAL A 254 10.96 -19.47 1.86
CA VAL A 254 12.20 -19.86 2.53
C VAL A 254 13.35 -19.75 1.55
N GLU A 255 14.49 -19.19 1.98
CA GLU A 255 15.69 -18.98 1.15
C GLU A 255 15.93 -20.14 0.17
N PRO A 256 15.74 -19.92 -1.14
CA PRO A 256 15.84 -21.01 -2.12
C PRO A 256 17.27 -21.40 -2.45
N ASN A 257 18.26 -20.52 -2.24
CA ASN A 257 19.67 -20.84 -2.43
C ASN A 257 20.21 -21.60 -1.23
N ARG A 258 20.53 -22.88 -1.43
CA ARG A 258 20.97 -23.79 -0.36
C ARG A 258 22.25 -23.35 0.34
N ALA A 259 23.22 -22.82 -0.42
CA ALA A 259 24.48 -22.38 0.15
C ALA A 259 24.29 -21.16 1.07
N TRP A 260 23.48 -20.21 0.65
CA TRP A 260 23.13 -19.03 1.46
C TRP A 260 22.31 -19.44 2.69
N ARG A 261 21.33 -20.30 2.51
CA ARG A 261 20.50 -20.82 3.60
C ARG A 261 21.33 -21.51 4.67
N ALA A 262 22.19 -22.44 4.27
CA ALA A 262 23.06 -23.15 5.21
C ALA A 262 24.01 -22.20 5.96
N PHE A 263 24.57 -21.21 5.26
CA PHE A 263 25.45 -20.24 5.89
C PHE A 263 24.70 -19.31 6.86
N LYS A 264 23.52 -18.81 6.49
CA LYS A 264 22.69 -18.02 7.38
C LYS A 264 22.27 -18.81 8.63
N GLN A 265 21.92 -20.09 8.48
CA GLN A 265 21.61 -20.98 9.60
C GLN A 265 22.79 -21.16 10.55
N GLN A 266 24.02 -21.28 10.02
CA GLN A 266 25.23 -21.31 10.85
C GLN A 266 25.44 -20.04 11.67
N LEU A 267 25.09 -18.88 11.10
CA LEU A 267 25.22 -17.58 11.77
C LEU A 267 24.12 -17.32 12.83
N THR A 268 22.90 -17.78 12.60
CA THR A 268 21.73 -17.38 13.39
C THR A 268 21.13 -18.50 14.23
N GLY A 269 21.49 -19.76 13.94
CA GLY A 269 20.84 -20.93 14.54
C GLY A 269 19.39 -21.18 14.06
N GLN A 270 18.87 -20.35 13.13
CA GLN A 270 17.48 -20.44 12.67
C GLN A 270 17.40 -21.22 11.35
N GLU A 271 16.49 -22.19 11.31
CA GLU A 271 16.21 -22.96 10.08
C GLU A 271 15.44 -22.15 9.03
N TRP A 272 14.64 -21.19 9.47
CA TRP A 272 13.77 -20.40 8.64
C TRP A 272 14.37 -19.02 8.42
N ASP A 273 14.74 -18.73 7.17
CA ASP A 273 15.10 -17.40 6.71
C ASP A 273 14.38 -17.16 5.39
N TYR A 274 13.62 -16.07 5.34
CA TYR A 274 12.75 -15.79 4.21
C TYR A 274 13.41 -14.85 3.22
N ASP A 275 13.08 -15.08 1.95
CA ASP A 275 13.43 -14.24 0.81
C ASP A 275 12.34 -13.19 0.60
N PHE A 276 12.71 -11.90 0.65
CA PHE A 276 11.88 -10.75 0.35
C PHE A 276 12.61 -9.88 -0.67
N ARG A 277 12.93 -10.39 -1.85
CA ARG A 277 13.85 -9.74 -2.79
C ARG A 277 13.41 -9.67 -4.24
N ARG A 278 12.19 -10.17 -4.55
CA ARG A 278 11.57 -10.06 -5.89
C ARG A 278 10.22 -9.36 -5.77
N LEU A 279 10.04 -8.26 -6.47
CA LEU A 279 8.79 -7.50 -6.49
C LEU A 279 7.98 -7.87 -7.71
N PHE A 280 6.79 -8.39 -7.50
CA PHE A 280 5.90 -8.86 -8.56
C PHE A 280 4.66 -7.99 -8.68
N TYR A 281 4.16 -7.88 -9.91
CA TYR A 281 2.93 -7.17 -10.23
C TYR A 281 2.10 -7.98 -11.23
N THR A 282 0.77 -7.94 -11.06
CA THR A 282 -0.22 -8.44 -12.01
C THR A 282 -1.48 -7.60 -11.92
N TRP A 283 -2.34 -7.70 -12.91
CA TRP A 283 -3.58 -6.93 -12.95
C TRP A 283 -4.70 -7.69 -13.67
N SER A 284 -5.91 -7.21 -13.49
CA SER A 284 -7.10 -7.57 -14.28
C SER A 284 -7.75 -6.28 -14.76
N THR A 285 -8.09 -6.17 -16.02
CA THR A 285 -8.80 -5.02 -16.56
C THR A 285 -10.28 -5.00 -16.15
N ASN A 286 -10.84 -6.16 -15.79
CA ASN A 286 -12.16 -6.29 -15.24
C ASN A 286 -12.26 -7.55 -14.36
N VAL A 287 -12.26 -7.36 -13.06
CA VAL A 287 -12.27 -8.45 -12.07
C VAL A 287 -13.51 -9.36 -12.21
N THR A 288 -14.62 -8.86 -12.77
CA THR A 288 -15.81 -9.68 -12.99
C THR A 288 -15.64 -10.73 -14.09
N ALA A 289 -14.61 -10.60 -14.93
CA ALA A 289 -14.20 -11.64 -15.89
C ALA A 289 -13.39 -12.77 -15.21
N GLY A 290 -12.93 -12.57 -13.98
CA GLY A 290 -12.25 -13.59 -13.18
C GLY A 290 -10.81 -13.91 -13.60
N GLN A 291 -10.23 -13.13 -14.52
CA GLN A 291 -8.90 -13.37 -15.07
C GLN A 291 -7.91 -12.30 -14.64
N PHE A 292 -6.69 -12.73 -14.29
CA PHE A 292 -5.53 -11.90 -14.06
C PHE A 292 -4.48 -12.16 -15.14
N GLU A 293 -3.79 -11.11 -15.54
CA GLU A 293 -2.69 -11.19 -16.50
C GLU A 293 -1.46 -11.91 -15.90
N GLN A 294 -0.52 -12.24 -16.74
CA GLN A 294 0.72 -12.86 -16.29
C GLN A 294 1.50 -11.93 -15.35
N TRP A 295 2.16 -12.54 -14.39
CA TRP A 295 3.03 -11.81 -13.47
C TRP A 295 4.20 -11.18 -14.21
N ILE A 296 4.50 -9.93 -13.88
CA ILE A 296 5.75 -9.27 -14.26
C ILE A 296 6.60 -9.04 -13.01
N GLU A 297 7.92 -9.22 -13.15
CA GLU A 297 8.87 -8.88 -12.11
C GLU A 297 9.26 -7.41 -12.24
N VAL A 298 8.80 -6.59 -11.29
CA VAL A 298 9.07 -5.16 -11.28
C VAL A 298 10.50 -4.87 -10.84
N ALA A 299 11.01 -5.60 -9.85
CA ALA A 299 12.37 -5.43 -9.34
C ALA A 299 12.88 -6.75 -8.76
N SER A 300 14.21 -6.94 -8.78
CA SER A 300 14.86 -8.10 -8.21
C SER A 300 16.20 -7.76 -7.58
N ARG A 301 16.45 -8.36 -6.41
CA ARG A 301 17.76 -8.41 -5.72
C ARG A 301 18.26 -9.83 -5.55
N GLU A 302 17.83 -10.74 -6.44
CA GLU A 302 18.19 -12.16 -6.42
C GLU A 302 19.70 -12.38 -6.47
N LYS A 303 20.41 -11.58 -7.27
CA LYS A 303 21.87 -11.75 -7.48
C LYS A 303 22.72 -11.51 -6.25
N THR A 304 22.25 -10.71 -5.31
CA THR A 304 23.03 -10.26 -4.13
C THR A 304 22.31 -10.53 -2.81
N ALA A 305 21.27 -11.36 -2.85
CA ALA A 305 20.41 -11.65 -1.69
C ALA A 305 19.95 -10.39 -0.94
N GLY A 306 19.70 -9.30 -1.68
CA GLY A 306 19.23 -8.05 -1.09
C GLY A 306 17.82 -8.15 -0.54
N TRP A 307 17.21 -7.01 -0.27
CA TRP A 307 15.87 -6.94 0.32
C TRP A 307 15.01 -5.91 -0.39
N ILE A 308 13.75 -6.24 -0.65
CA ILE A 308 12.75 -5.33 -1.20
C ILE A 308 11.59 -5.22 -0.23
N THR A 309 11.14 -3.99 0.04
CA THR A 309 9.93 -3.74 0.83
C THR A 309 8.95 -2.95 -0.03
N PRO A 310 7.75 -3.48 -0.32
CA PRO A 310 6.70 -2.74 -1.01
C PRO A 310 6.36 -1.47 -0.23
N GLY A 311 6.29 -0.34 -0.93
CA GLY A 311 5.86 0.94 -0.36
C GLY A 311 4.38 1.18 -0.60
N ASP A 312 4.00 1.53 -1.82
CA ASP A 312 2.61 1.84 -2.17
C ASP A 312 2.30 1.54 -3.64
N LEU A 313 1.00 1.56 -3.94
CA LEU A 313 0.42 1.41 -5.28
C LEU A 313 -0.68 2.45 -5.46
N TRP A 314 -0.64 3.18 -6.56
CA TRP A 314 -1.72 4.07 -6.98
C TRP A 314 -2.03 3.85 -8.46
N VAL A 315 -3.31 3.84 -8.80
CA VAL A 315 -3.78 3.73 -10.20
C VAL A 315 -4.34 5.07 -10.62
N ALA A 316 -3.72 5.66 -11.61
CA ALA A 316 -4.12 6.94 -12.17
C ALA A 316 -5.45 6.82 -12.97
N PRO A 317 -6.15 7.94 -13.24
CA PRO A 317 -7.38 7.95 -14.03
C PRO A 317 -7.25 7.33 -15.43
N ASP A 318 -6.06 7.37 -16.02
CA ASP A 318 -5.73 6.80 -17.33
C ASP A 318 -5.33 5.31 -17.27
N GLY A 319 -5.47 4.67 -16.10
CA GLY A 319 -5.15 3.25 -15.89
C GLY A 319 -3.67 2.95 -15.65
N ALA A 320 -2.79 3.95 -15.62
CA ALA A 320 -1.39 3.74 -15.28
C ALA A 320 -1.25 3.35 -13.82
N ALA A 321 -0.50 2.27 -13.53
CA ALA A 321 -0.17 1.86 -12.18
C ALA A 321 1.18 2.45 -11.77
N HIS A 322 1.17 3.21 -10.67
CA HIS A 322 2.34 3.79 -10.05
C HIS A 322 2.74 2.92 -8.86
N VAL A 323 3.98 2.43 -8.87
CA VAL A 323 4.51 1.50 -7.87
C VAL A 323 5.68 2.15 -7.13
N LEU A 324 5.68 2.06 -5.80
CA LEU A 324 6.72 2.57 -4.92
C LEU A 324 7.28 1.43 -4.07
N TRP A 325 8.61 1.36 -3.93
CA TRP A 325 9.25 0.39 -3.06
C TRP A 325 10.60 0.89 -2.55
N THR A 326 11.05 0.32 -1.44
CA THR A 326 12.44 0.47 -1.00
C THR A 326 13.21 -0.81 -1.21
N GLU A 327 14.53 -0.69 -1.38
CA GLU A 327 15.41 -1.83 -1.49
C GLU A 327 16.74 -1.60 -0.78
N ARG A 328 17.29 -2.69 -0.28
CA ARG A 328 18.65 -2.81 0.21
C ARG A 328 19.43 -3.71 -0.76
N ALA A 329 20.60 -3.28 -1.21
CA ALA A 329 21.30 -3.92 -2.32
C ALA A 329 21.73 -5.36 -2.02
N LEU A 330 22.18 -5.65 -0.80
CA LEU A 330 22.71 -6.98 -0.43
C LEU A 330 22.37 -7.37 1.02
N ASP A 331 22.44 -8.66 1.31
CA ASP A 331 22.40 -9.16 2.68
C ASP A 331 23.82 -9.12 3.29
N GLU A 332 24.01 -8.25 4.27
CA GLU A 332 25.31 -8.07 4.93
C GLU A 332 25.87 -9.37 5.55
N ARG A 333 24.99 -10.29 5.98
CA ARG A 333 25.39 -11.58 6.53
C ARG A 333 26.16 -12.43 5.52
N LEU A 334 25.85 -12.26 4.23
CA LEU A 334 26.41 -13.02 3.12
C LEU A 334 27.62 -12.34 2.48
N ARG A 335 27.82 -11.03 2.74
CA ARG A 335 28.76 -10.17 2.02
C ARG A 335 30.18 -10.75 2.01
N ALA A 336 30.77 -10.98 3.18
CA ALA A 336 32.17 -11.39 3.28
C ALA A 336 32.49 -12.70 2.55
N LYS A 337 31.52 -13.62 2.48
CA LYS A 337 31.73 -14.96 1.91
C LYS A 337 31.33 -15.05 0.43
N PHE A 338 30.21 -14.39 0.05
CA PHE A 338 29.61 -14.59 -1.28
C PHE A 338 29.68 -13.35 -2.17
N PHE A 339 29.82 -12.15 -1.58
CA PHE A 339 29.76 -10.88 -2.30
C PHE A 339 30.82 -9.88 -1.82
N PRO A 340 32.13 -10.26 -1.71
CA PRO A 340 33.15 -9.40 -1.08
C PRO A 340 33.32 -8.06 -1.77
N GLU A 341 33.08 -7.99 -3.08
CA GLU A 341 33.20 -6.76 -3.88
C GLU A 341 31.91 -5.95 -3.97
N ALA A 342 30.79 -6.49 -3.46
CA ALA A 342 29.51 -5.77 -3.55
C ALA A 342 29.46 -4.65 -2.51
N ARG A 343 28.88 -3.51 -2.93
CA ARG A 343 28.66 -2.36 -2.08
C ARG A 343 27.20 -2.31 -1.63
N GLN A 344 26.99 -1.91 -0.37
CA GLN A 344 25.66 -1.69 0.14
C GLN A 344 25.09 -0.38 -0.38
N SER A 345 23.82 -0.42 -0.74
CA SER A 345 23.03 0.78 -0.98
C SER A 345 21.59 0.58 -0.52
N HIS A 346 20.92 1.68 -0.21
CA HIS A 346 19.52 1.74 0.13
C HIS A 346 18.83 2.72 -0.80
N ALA A 347 17.76 2.29 -1.43
CA ALA A 347 17.07 3.12 -2.42
C ALA A 347 15.56 3.16 -2.19
N LEU A 348 14.94 4.31 -2.44
CA LEU A 348 13.52 4.46 -2.67
C LEU A 348 13.30 4.54 -4.18
N ASN A 349 12.61 3.56 -4.72
CA ASN A 349 12.40 3.40 -6.15
C ASN A 349 10.92 3.57 -6.52
N TYR A 350 10.70 3.97 -7.76
CA TYR A 350 9.40 4.23 -8.34
C TYR A 350 9.35 3.72 -9.77
N ALA A 351 8.20 3.17 -10.17
CA ALA A 351 7.92 2.78 -11.54
C ALA A 351 6.49 3.13 -11.94
N VAL A 352 6.30 3.34 -13.26
CA VAL A 352 4.99 3.43 -13.90
C VAL A 352 4.81 2.24 -14.82
N ILE A 353 3.67 1.56 -14.68
CA ILE A 353 3.31 0.37 -15.46
C ILE A 353 2.05 0.68 -16.25
N ARG A 354 2.08 0.43 -17.57
CA ARG A 354 0.92 0.56 -18.47
C ARG A 354 0.75 -0.73 -19.25
N ALA A 355 -0.44 -1.30 -19.25
CA ALA A 355 -0.75 -2.55 -19.96
C ALA A 355 0.32 -3.66 -19.76
N GLY A 356 0.85 -3.79 -18.53
CA GLY A 356 1.87 -4.78 -18.20
C GLY A 356 3.31 -4.41 -18.54
N GLU A 357 3.55 -3.25 -19.14
CA GLU A 357 4.90 -2.79 -19.47
C GLU A 357 5.37 -1.72 -18.47
N ILE A 358 6.60 -1.82 -18.01
CA ILE A 358 7.24 -0.78 -17.19
C ILE A 358 7.71 0.34 -18.13
N VAL A 359 6.91 1.40 -18.22
CA VAL A 359 7.18 2.53 -19.13
C VAL A 359 8.10 3.57 -18.50
N GLN A 360 8.25 3.56 -17.19
CA GLN A 360 9.15 4.45 -16.46
C GLN A 360 9.70 3.76 -15.22
N ARG A 361 10.99 3.99 -14.92
CA ARG A 361 11.63 3.58 -13.66
C ARG A 361 12.57 4.70 -13.17
N ARG A 362 12.55 4.98 -11.87
CA ARG A 362 13.37 6.04 -11.25
C ARG A 362 13.75 5.68 -9.83
N THR A 363 14.95 6.05 -9.43
CA THR A 363 15.36 6.11 -8.02
C THR A 363 15.07 7.52 -7.49
N LEU A 364 14.22 7.62 -6.47
CA LEU A 364 13.80 8.88 -5.87
C LEU A 364 14.76 9.36 -4.77
N ALA A 365 15.35 8.41 -4.05
CA ALA A 365 16.37 8.65 -3.03
C ALA A 365 17.33 7.48 -2.99
N LEU A 366 18.61 7.74 -2.79
CA LEU A 366 19.69 6.74 -2.75
C LEU A 366 20.65 7.10 -1.63
N ALA A 367 20.99 6.11 -0.81
CA ALA A 367 22.09 6.14 0.15
C ALA A 367 23.09 5.04 -0.22
N GLU A 368 24.38 5.33 -0.15
CA GLU A 368 25.46 4.44 -0.49
C GLU A 368 26.51 4.45 0.62
N GLU A 369 27.37 3.43 0.66
CA GLU A 369 28.47 3.36 1.64
C GLU A 369 29.44 4.54 1.51
N VAL A 370 29.61 5.05 0.30
CA VAL A 370 30.40 6.23 -0.01
C VAL A 370 29.46 7.25 -0.68
N GLY A 371 29.33 8.45 -0.11
CA GLY A 371 28.43 9.48 -0.59
C GLY A 371 27.30 9.76 0.40
N SER A 372 26.07 9.86 -0.09
CA SER A 372 24.91 10.12 0.77
C SER A 372 24.62 8.94 1.69
N GLN A 373 24.54 9.22 2.98
CA GLN A 373 24.17 8.25 4.03
C GLN A 373 22.74 8.52 4.56
N GLU A 374 21.94 9.28 3.84
CA GLU A 374 20.54 9.54 4.14
C GLU A 374 19.67 8.38 3.67
N ILE A 375 19.53 7.36 4.49
CA ILE A 375 18.85 6.10 4.17
C ILE A 375 17.34 6.33 4.05
N PRO A 376 16.75 6.11 2.86
CA PRO A 376 15.31 6.21 2.68
C PRO A 376 14.60 5.00 3.32
N GLY A 377 13.61 5.29 4.14
CA GLY A 377 12.66 4.31 4.67
C GLY A 377 11.44 4.16 3.76
N ARG A 378 10.40 3.51 4.30
CA ARG A 378 9.16 3.26 3.56
C ARG A 378 8.49 4.57 3.14
N GLY A 379 7.99 4.58 1.90
CA GLY A 379 7.24 5.69 1.33
C GLY A 379 5.78 5.34 1.05
N ARG A 380 4.93 6.36 0.97
CA ARG A 380 3.52 6.27 0.59
C ARG A 380 3.17 7.35 -0.42
N PHE A 381 2.19 7.04 -1.27
CA PHE A 381 1.58 8.03 -2.15
C PHE A 381 0.52 8.85 -1.43
N HIS A 382 0.38 10.08 -1.86
CA HIS A 382 -0.75 10.94 -1.56
C HIS A 382 -1.22 11.63 -2.84
N VAL A 383 -2.54 11.74 -3.02
CA VAL A 383 -3.15 12.37 -4.20
C VAL A 383 -3.99 13.55 -3.76
N THR A 384 -3.75 14.69 -4.36
CA THR A 384 -4.52 15.92 -4.12
C THR A 384 -5.76 15.99 -5.02
N PRO A 385 -6.76 16.85 -4.73
CA PRO A 385 -7.97 16.96 -5.54
C PRO A 385 -7.71 17.33 -7.02
N ASP A 386 -6.67 18.09 -7.28
CA ASP A 386 -6.17 18.45 -8.62
C ASP A 386 -5.28 17.37 -9.25
N GLN A 387 -5.31 16.15 -8.71
CA GLN A 387 -4.61 14.95 -9.20
C GLN A 387 -3.07 15.05 -9.18
N ARG A 388 -2.48 15.89 -8.35
CA ARG A 388 -1.04 15.87 -8.10
C ARG A 388 -0.69 14.62 -7.30
N LEU A 389 0.33 13.89 -7.76
CA LEU A 389 0.84 12.70 -7.08
C LEU A 389 2.06 13.08 -6.24
N LEU A 390 1.97 12.89 -4.95
CA LEU A 390 3.04 13.16 -4.00
C LEU A 390 3.56 11.85 -3.38
N VAL A 391 4.84 11.84 -3.06
CA VAL A 391 5.48 10.77 -2.26
C VAL A 391 5.92 11.38 -0.94
N ILE A 392 5.43 10.80 0.16
CA ILE A 392 5.96 11.03 1.50
C ILE A 392 6.76 9.81 1.93
N TYR A 393 7.95 10.02 2.51
CA TYR A 393 8.80 8.93 2.99
C TYR A 393 9.65 9.37 4.18
N TYR A 394 10.11 8.41 4.96
CA TYR A 394 11.02 8.64 6.08
C TYR A 394 12.47 8.59 5.61
N VAL A 395 13.32 9.39 6.23
CA VAL A 395 14.77 9.38 6.02
C VAL A 395 15.48 9.35 7.37
N SER A 396 16.50 8.52 7.47
CA SER A 396 17.38 8.46 8.64
C SER A 396 18.84 8.32 8.23
N GLY A 397 19.75 8.63 9.15
CA GLY A 397 21.18 8.48 8.92
C GLY A 397 21.96 9.77 9.14
N ARG A 398 22.84 10.13 8.19
CA ARG A 398 23.66 11.34 8.27
C ARG A 398 23.61 12.12 6.95
N ASP A 399 23.58 13.46 7.07
CA ASP A 399 23.70 14.34 5.91
C ASP A 399 25.15 14.44 5.42
N GLY A 400 25.36 15.24 4.37
CA GLY A 400 26.69 15.48 3.78
C GLY A 400 27.69 16.19 4.71
N GLU A 401 27.21 16.76 5.82
CA GLU A 401 28.02 17.39 6.88
C GLU A 401 28.21 16.47 8.10
N GLY A 402 27.72 15.22 8.03
CA GLY A 402 27.79 14.23 9.10
C GLY A 402 26.79 14.42 10.24
N ARG A 403 25.86 15.35 10.15
CA ARG A 403 24.80 15.57 11.16
C ARG A 403 23.74 14.48 11.06
N ALA A 404 23.20 14.07 12.20
CA ALA A 404 22.12 13.09 12.25
C ALA A 404 20.86 13.63 11.57
N VAL A 405 20.26 12.81 10.70
CA VAL A 405 19.01 13.06 10.02
C VAL A 405 17.96 12.04 10.50
N SER A 406 16.78 12.52 10.85
CA SER A 406 15.59 11.70 11.14
C SER A 406 14.35 12.57 10.85
N GLU A 407 13.74 12.38 9.68
CA GLU A 407 12.66 13.26 9.24
C GLU A 407 11.77 12.61 8.16
N ASN A 408 10.54 13.09 8.02
CA ASN A 408 9.71 12.79 6.86
C ASN A 408 9.90 13.86 5.78
N ARG A 409 10.03 13.40 4.54
CA ARG A 409 10.20 14.26 3.37
C ARG A 409 9.07 14.05 2.36
N LEU A 410 8.72 15.11 1.66
CA LEU A 410 7.65 15.16 0.67
C LEU A 410 8.19 15.61 -0.69
N ARG A 411 7.73 15.00 -1.76
CA ARG A 411 8.06 15.33 -3.15
C ARG A 411 6.85 15.08 -4.04
N GLU A 412 6.62 15.96 -5.01
CA GLU A 412 5.66 15.72 -6.08
C GLU A 412 6.33 15.00 -7.26
N LEU A 413 5.64 14.00 -7.80
CA LEU A 413 5.98 13.32 -9.05
C LEU A 413 5.08 13.88 -10.16
N ARG A 414 5.67 14.46 -11.19
CA ARG A 414 4.93 15.08 -12.29
C ARG A 414 4.75 14.13 -13.47
N PRO A 415 3.68 14.31 -14.26
CA PRO A 415 3.41 13.47 -15.43
C PRO A 415 4.52 13.50 -16.50
N ASP A 416 5.26 14.60 -16.61
CA ASP A 416 6.41 14.75 -17.52
C ASP A 416 7.66 13.95 -17.09
N GLY A 417 7.56 13.23 -15.98
CA GLY A 417 8.67 12.49 -15.41
C GLY A 417 9.59 13.32 -14.51
N SER A 418 9.37 14.64 -14.35
CA SER A 418 10.12 15.47 -13.41
C SER A 418 9.60 15.28 -11.97
N SER A 419 10.27 15.90 -11.01
CA SER A 419 9.82 15.99 -9.62
C SER A 419 9.97 17.42 -9.10
N SER A 420 9.16 17.78 -8.10
CA SER A 420 9.39 19.00 -7.35
C SER A 420 10.69 18.95 -6.55
N ALA A 421 11.12 20.09 -6.04
CA ALA A 421 12.10 20.14 -4.96
C ALA A 421 11.62 19.26 -3.78
N LEU A 422 12.57 18.68 -3.08
CA LEU A 422 12.32 17.90 -1.87
C LEU A 422 12.02 18.86 -0.71
N VAL A 423 10.96 18.58 0.05
CA VAL A 423 10.54 19.42 1.18
C VAL A 423 10.47 18.56 2.44
N LYS A 424 11.08 19.05 3.53
CA LYS A 424 10.91 18.48 4.86
C LYS A 424 9.50 18.76 5.39
N VAL A 425 8.84 17.75 5.93
CA VAL A 425 7.60 17.92 6.69
C VAL A 425 7.95 18.32 8.12
N PRO A 426 7.48 19.48 8.62
CA PRO A 426 7.91 20.03 9.91
C PRO A 426 7.22 19.34 11.13
N LEU A 427 7.30 18.01 11.17
CA LEU A 427 6.82 17.22 12.33
C LEU A 427 7.75 17.39 13.50
N ARG A 428 7.19 17.42 14.73
CA ARG A 428 7.97 17.44 15.99
C ARG A 428 8.74 16.13 16.17
N GLN A 429 8.10 15.00 15.82
CA GLN A 429 8.70 13.68 15.80
C GLN A 429 8.30 12.96 14.52
N PRO A 430 9.26 12.45 13.72
CA PRO A 430 8.95 11.81 12.46
C PRO A 430 8.33 10.42 12.65
N PHE A 431 7.66 9.94 11.61
CA PHE A 431 7.11 8.60 11.51
C PHE A 431 8.05 7.73 10.69
N ALA A 432 8.64 6.70 11.30
CA ALA A 432 9.53 5.77 10.61
C ALA A 432 8.76 4.77 9.73
N ASP A 433 7.58 4.37 10.15
CA ASP A 433 6.62 3.55 9.40
C ASP A 433 5.21 4.13 9.62
N PHE A 434 4.40 4.16 8.56
CA PHE A 434 3.09 4.80 8.65
C PHE A 434 2.13 4.34 7.55
N PHE A 435 0.85 4.43 7.84
CA PHE A 435 -0.24 4.41 6.89
C PHE A 435 -0.65 5.81 6.48
N THR A 436 -1.31 5.92 5.31
CA THR A 436 -1.99 7.14 4.85
C THR A 436 -3.45 6.85 4.56
N ALA A 437 -4.31 7.87 4.63
CA ALA A 437 -5.63 7.81 4.04
C ALA A 437 -5.45 7.84 2.50
N THR A 438 -5.64 6.69 1.87
CA THR A 438 -5.25 6.46 0.47
C THR A 438 -6.46 6.21 -0.44
N PRO A 439 -6.43 6.66 -1.72
CA PRO A 439 -7.49 6.37 -2.68
C PRO A 439 -7.78 4.89 -2.87
N ARG A 440 -6.76 4.01 -2.79
CA ARG A 440 -6.96 2.56 -2.92
C ARG A 440 -7.73 1.92 -1.75
N ALA A 441 -7.92 2.66 -0.66
CA ALA A 441 -8.84 2.29 0.43
C ALA A 441 -10.15 3.07 0.38
N GLY A 442 -10.41 3.79 -0.73
CA GLY A 442 -11.64 4.53 -0.97
C GLY A 442 -11.69 5.94 -0.40
N SER A 443 -10.65 6.41 0.30
CA SER A 443 -10.54 7.82 0.68
C SER A 443 -10.42 8.70 -0.56
N LEU A 444 -11.17 9.79 -0.63
CA LEU A 444 -11.07 10.71 -1.75
C LEU A 444 -9.73 11.47 -1.74
N PRO A 445 -9.21 11.86 -2.91
CA PRO A 445 -8.11 12.79 -3.00
C PRO A 445 -8.38 14.05 -2.16
N ALA A 446 -7.40 14.48 -1.36
CA ALA A 446 -7.59 15.54 -0.38
C ALA A 446 -6.38 16.50 -0.31
N PRO A 447 -6.59 17.80 0.02
CA PRO A 447 -5.49 18.72 0.31
C PRO A 447 -4.85 18.44 1.69
N ILE A 448 -5.31 17.41 2.38
CA ILE A 448 -4.86 16.97 3.69
C ILE A 448 -4.21 15.60 3.55
N LEU A 449 -2.96 15.50 3.95
CA LEU A 449 -2.23 14.25 4.12
C LEU A 449 -2.35 13.81 5.59
N ASP A 450 -2.90 12.62 5.79
CA ASP A 450 -3.04 11.98 7.09
C ASP A 450 -2.00 10.88 7.25
N LEU A 451 -1.29 10.85 8.39
CA LEU A 451 -0.35 9.81 8.77
C LEU A 451 -0.83 9.10 10.02
N LEU A 452 -0.68 7.78 10.06
CA LEU A 452 -0.94 6.94 11.24
C LEU A 452 0.20 5.92 11.41
N GLY A 453 0.87 5.93 12.54
CA GLY A 453 1.95 4.98 12.82
C GLY A 453 2.72 5.31 14.08
N PRO A 454 3.77 4.55 14.40
CA PRO A 454 4.67 4.88 15.51
C PRO A 454 5.56 6.07 15.13
N ARG A 455 5.72 7.01 16.07
CA ARG A 455 6.72 8.08 15.96
C ARG A 455 8.08 7.54 16.42
N VAL A 456 9.14 8.07 15.84
CA VAL A 456 10.51 7.74 16.26
C VAL A 456 10.71 8.10 17.73
N GLY A 457 11.22 7.17 18.52
CA GLY A 457 11.43 7.36 19.96
C GLY A 457 10.24 7.09 20.87
N THR A 458 9.05 6.76 20.32
CA THR A 458 7.89 6.32 21.11
C THR A 458 7.71 4.81 21.02
N ALA A 459 7.72 4.13 22.18
CA ALA A 459 7.45 2.71 22.24
C ALA A 459 5.94 2.45 22.33
N ASN A 460 5.47 1.41 21.64
CA ASN A 460 4.12 0.83 21.79
C ASN A 460 2.97 1.85 21.70
N THR A 461 3.18 2.93 20.94
CA THR A 461 2.18 3.97 20.75
C THR A 461 1.97 4.23 19.27
N ILE A 462 0.72 4.21 18.83
CA ILE A 462 0.32 4.62 17.50
C ILE A 462 -0.17 6.06 17.57
N SER A 463 0.46 6.90 16.77
CA SER A 463 0.21 8.34 16.69
C SER A 463 -0.35 8.72 15.32
N TYR A 464 -0.89 9.91 15.24
CA TYR A 464 -1.48 10.49 14.06
C TYR A 464 -0.91 11.89 13.81
N ALA A 465 -0.72 12.23 12.54
CA ALA A 465 -0.45 13.60 12.11
C ALA A 465 -1.38 14.00 10.97
N ARG A 466 -1.82 15.26 11.01
CA ARG A 466 -2.60 15.92 9.96
C ARG A 466 -1.77 17.03 9.35
N ILE A 467 -1.53 16.94 8.05
CA ILE A 467 -0.65 17.84 7.31
C ILE A 467 -1.46 18.46 6.17
N ARG A 468 -1.61 19.78 6.20
CA ARG A 468 -2.22 20.53 5.08
C ARG A 468 -1.16 20.80 4.03
N LEU A 469 -1.48 20.48 2.78
CA LEU A 469 -0.67 20.79 1.61
C LEU A 469 -1.12 22.12 1.00
N ARG A 470 -0.19 23.04 0.82
CA ARG A 470 -0.42 24.36 0.25
C ARG A 470 0.41 24.53 -1.01
#